data_24dd9aaeb32132a9ecacd1de03758721
#
_entry.id   24dd9aaeb32132a9ecacd1de03758721
#
_cell.length_a   1.000
_cell.length_b   1.000
_cell.length_c   1.000
_cell.angle_alpha   90.00
_cell.angle_beta   90.00
_cell.angle_gamma   90.00
#
_symmetry.space_group_name_H-M   'P 1'
#
loop_
_entity.id
_entity.type
_entity.pdbx_description
1 polymer ?
#
loop_
_entity_poly.entity_id
_entity_poly.type
_entity_poly.pdbx_seq_one_letter_code
_entity_poly.pdbx_strand_id
1 'polypeptide(L)'
;MSKKIMIVAGGTGGHIFPGIAVANYLQEQGWQVVWLGTSDRMEADVVPRHGIDIRYIDVKGVRGNGIMRLLKAPFMVAKAILQARKVMKQEKPNVLLGMGGYVTGPAGVAAKLLGIPVLIHEQNAVAGMTNKLLSKFATVVMEAFPGSFPVGVKT
;
A
#
# COMPACT_ATOMS: atom_id res chain seq x y z
N MET A 1 -20.15 -6.88 -13.97
CA MET A 1 -19.57 -6.85 -12.61
C MET A 1 -18.64 -5.66 -12.48
N SER A 2 -18.78 -4.89 -11.41
CA SER A 2 -17.88 -3.79 -11.17
C SER A 2 -16.50 -4.30 -10.72
N LYS A 3 -15.45 -3.71 -11.25
CA LYS A 3 -14.07 -3.97 -10.84
C LYS A 3 -13.79 -3.25 -9.52
N LYS A 4 -12.96 -3.85 -8.69
CA LYS A 4 -12.60 -3.30 -7.38
C LYS A 4 -11.09 -3.19 -7.25
N ILE A 5 -10.63 -2.02 -6.84
CA ILE A 5 -9.22 -1.76 -6.54
C ILE A 5 -9.06 -1.48 -5.06
N MET A 6 -8.01 -2.04 -4.48
CA MET A 6 -7.55 -1.66 -3.14
C MET A 6 -6.35 -0.74 -3.29
N ILE A 7 -6.46 0.48 -2.78
CA ILE A 7 -5.37 1.44 -2.74
C ILE A 7 -4.75 1.42 -1.36
N VAL A 8 -3.43 1.36 -1.29
CA VAL A 8 -2.69 1.31 -0.05
C VAL A 8 -1.71 2.46 -0.01
N ALA A 9 -1.88 3.33 0.95
CA ALA A 9 -0.94 4.39 1.23
C ALA A 9 -1.14 4.85 2.67
N GLY A 10 -0.07 5.28 3.30
CA GLY A 10 -0.15 5.74 4.66
C GLY A 10 1.02 6.62 5.07
N GLY A 11 0.81 7.34 6.16
CA GLY A 11 1.82 8.10 6.86
C GLY A 11 2.01 9.54 6.42
N THR A 12 2.06 9.82 5.13
CA THR A 12 2.33 11.18 4.63
C THR A 12 1.41 11.58 3.49
N GLY A 13 1.18 12.90 3.38
CA GLY A 13 0.39 13.46 2.28
C GLY A 13 0.98 13.17 0.90
N GLY A 14 2.30 13.03 0.80
CA GLY A 14 2.97 12.69 -0.46
C GLY A 14 2.56 11.35 -1.05
N HIS A 15 2.10 10.42 -0.22
CA HIS A 15 1.55 9.14 -0.66
C HIS A 15 0.02 9.16 -0.76
N ILE A 16 -0.63 9.82 0.20
CA ILE A 16 -2.08 9.78 0.36
C ILE A 16 -2.80 10.58 -0.72
N PHE A 17 -2.39 11.81 -0.99
CA PHE A 17 -3.09 12.66 -1.96
C PHE A 17 -3.01 12.15 -3.40
N PRO A 18 -1.87 11.68 -3.90
CA PRO A 18 -1.85 11.01 -5.20
C PRO A 18 -2.77 9.78 -5.26
N GLY A 19 -2.83 9.00 -4.20
CA GLY A 19 -3.74 7.85 -4.10
C GLY A 19 -5.20 8.27 -4.15
N ILE A 20 -5.57 9.37 -3.48
CA ILE A 20 -6.93 9.93 -3.52
C ILE A 20 -7.29 10.38 -4.94
N ALA A 21 -6.35 11.02 -5.64
CA ALA A 21 -6.58 11.43 -7.02
C ALA A 21 -6.90 10.24 -7.93
N VAL A 22 -6.14 9.15 -7.79
CA VAL A 22 -6.40 7.91 -8.53
C VAL A 22 -7.75 7.31 -8.13
N ALA A 23 -8.06 7.27 -6.83
CA ALA A 23 -9.32 6.76 -6.32
C ALA A 23 -10.52 7.49 -6.91
N ASN A 24 -10.50 8.83 -6.89
CA ASN A 24 -11.57 9.64 -7.44
C ASN A 24 -11.76 9.41 -8.94
N TYR A 25 -10.66 9.36 -9.68
CA TYR A 25 -10.71 9.07 -11.11
C TYR A 25 -11.35 7.71 -11.41
N LEU A 26 -10.93 6.68 -10.69
CA LEU A 26 -11.44 5.33 -10.91
C LEU A 26 -12.90 5.19 -10.48
N GLN A 27 -13.32 5.87 -9.41
CA GLN A 27 -14.74 5.91 -9.02
C GLN A 27 -15.59 6.52 -10.12
N GLU A 28 -15.13 7.58 -10.77
CA GLU A 28 -15.81 8.17 -11.92
C GLU A 28 -15.93 7.21 -13.10
N GLN A 29 -14.98 6.28 -13.23
CA GLN A 29 -14.99 5.23 -14.26
C GLN A 29 -15.81 4.00 -13.86
N GLY A 30 -16.49 4.04 -12.73
CA GLY A 30 -17.33 2.94 -12.27
C GLY A 30 -16.64 1.88 -11.42
N TRP A 31 -15.40 2.09 -11.04
CA TRP A 31 -14.69 1.18 -10.15
C TRP A 31 -15.16 1.34 -8.69
N GLN A 32 -15.20 0.23 -7.99
CA GLN A 32 -15.25 0.26 -6.52
C GLN A 32 -13.84 0.47 -5.99
N VAL A 33 -13.70 1.36 -5.01
CA VAL A 33 -12.41 1.65 -4.39
C VAL A 33 -12.51 1.39 -2.90
N VAL A 34 -11.56 0.66 -2.36
CA VAL A 34 -11.35 0.49 -0.92
C VAL A 34 -9.91 0.86 -0.61
N TRP A 35 -9.71 1.52 0.51
CA TRP A 35 -8.39 1.94 0.98
C TRP A 35 -7.94 1.09 2.16
N LEU A 36 -6.66 0.76 2.19
CA LEU A 36 -6.04 0.08 3.33
C LEU A 36 -5.01 1.02 3.94
N GLY A 37 -5.15 1.28 5.22
CA GLY A 37 -4.28 2.19 5.95
C GLY A 37 -4.20 1.82 7.43
N THR A 38 -3.74 2.77 8.23
CA THR A 38 -3.67 2.63 9.68
C THR A 38 -4.59 3.62 10.36
N SER A 39 -5.13 3.26 11.52
CA SER A 39 -6.15 4.06 12.22
C SER A 39 -5.59 5.29 12.94
N ASP A 40 -4.28 5.34 13.16
CA ASP A 40 -3.60 6.36 13.94
C ASP A 40 -2.81 7.38 13.10
N ARG A 41 -2.97 7.34 11.78
CA ARG A 41 -2.26 8.22 10.86
C ARG A 41 -3.22 9.06 10.03
N MET A 42 -2.64 9.94 9.22
CA MET A 42 -3.35 10.93 8.42
C MET A 42 -4.45 10.33 7.54
N GLU A 43 -4.23 9.14 6.99
CA GLU A 43 -5.20 8.47 6.11
C GLU A 43 -6.53 8.19 6.78
N ALA A 44 -6.52 7.91 8.09
CA ALA A 44 -7.74 7.64 8.84
C ALA A 44 -8.72 8.82 8.86
N ASP A 45 -8.20 10.03 8.79
CA ASP A 45 -8.99 11.25 8.77
C ASP A 45 -9.28 11.74 7.35
N VAL A 46 -8.26 11.77 6.51
CA VAL A 46 -8.35 12.39 5.18
C VAL A 46 -9.12 11.53 4.18
N VAL A 47 -8.86 10.23 4.13
CA VAL A 47 -9.44 9.33 3.12
C VAL A 47 -10.96 9.26 3.20
N PRO A 48 -11.59 9.07 4.38
CA PRO A 48 -13.05 9.06 4.48
C PRO A 48 -13.71 10.37 4.06
N ARG A 49 -13.06 11.50 4.28
CA ARG A 49 -13.57 12.82 3.86
C ARG A 49 -13.73 12.94 2.34
N HIS A 50 -13.04 12.12 1.58
CA HIS A 50 -13.13 12.08 0.11
C HIS A 50 -14.10 11.02 -0.41
N GLY A 51 -14.93 10.45 0.48
CA GLY A 51 -15.93 9.45 0.08
C GLY A 51 -15.34 8.10 -0.28
N ILE A 52 -14.20 7.73 0.30
CA ILE A 52 -13.51 6.48 0.05
C ILE A 52 -13.62 5.60 1.29
N ASP A 53 -14.08 4.37 1.12
CA ASP A 53 -14.12 3.39 2.20
C ASP A 53 -12.71 2.99 2.60
N ILE A 54 -12.44 2.96 3.91
CA ILE A 54 -11.13 2.62 4.44
C ILE A 54 -11.22 1.41 5.36
N ARG A 55 -10.18 0.56 5.29
CA ARG A 55 -9.96 -0.56 6.21
C ARG A 55 -8.61 -0.37 6.86
N TYR A 56 -8.45 -0.91 8.06
CA TYR A 56 -7.26 -0.67 8.88
C TYR A 56 -6.53 -1.94 9.19
N ILE A 57 -5.20 -1.84 9.23
CA ILE A 57 -4.31 -2.83 9.82
C ILE A 57 -3.40 -2.15 10.82
N ASP A 58 -2.90 -2.92 11.79
CA ASP A 58 -1.94 -2.45 12.77
C ASP A 58 -0.53 -2.55 12.23
N VAL A 59 0.01 -1.41 11.82
CA VAL A 59 1.43 -1.32 11.48
C VAL A 59 2.05 -0.32 12.45
N LYS A 60 2.28 -0.78 13.69
CA LYS A 60 3.01 0.03 14.66
C LYS A 60 4.49 -0.08 14.32
N GLY A 61 5.15 1.05 14.17
CA GLY A 61 6.60 1.08 14.09
C GLY A 61 7.19 0.32 15.26
N VAL A 62 8.23 -0.46 15.02
CA VAL A 62 8.88 -1.24 16.09
C VAL A 62 9.48 -0.26 17.07
N ARG A 63 8.81 -0.08 18.22
CA ARG A 63 9.31 0.75 19.30
C ARG A 63 10.30 -0.07 20.14
N GLY A 64 11.38 0.55 20.54
CA GLY A 64 12.43 -0.03 21.35
C GLY A 64 13.80 0.15 20.72
N ASN A 65 14.84 0.02 21.52
CA ASN A 65 16.22 0.18 21.09
C ASN A 65 16.93 -1.19 21.04
N GLY A 66 17.79 -1.38 20.05
CA GLY A 66 18.71 -2.48 19.96
C GLY A 66 18.10 -3.83 19.56
N ILE A 67 18.58 -4.91 20.19
CA ILE A 67 18.28 -6.30 19.82
C ILE A 67 16.79 -6.63 19.96
N MET A 68 16.10 -6.08 20.97
CA MET A 68 14.66 -6.32 21.18
C MET A 68 13.83 -5.83 19.99
N ARG A 69 14.21 -4.70 19.40
CA ARG A 69 13.55 -4.17 18.20
C ARG A 69 13.72 -5.12 17.03
N LEU A 70 14.94 -5.60 16.80
CA LEU A 70 15.26 -6.54 15.73
C LEU A 70 14.54 -7.88 15.89
N LEU A 71 14.39 -8.37 17.14
CA LEU A 71 13.69 -9.63 17.42
C LEU A 71 12.17 -9.52 17.23
N LYS A 72 11.58 -8.35 17.52
CA LYS A 72 10.13 -8.13 17.39
C LYS A 72 9.69 -7.79 15.98
N ALA A 73 10.57 -7.19 15.17
CA ALA A 73 10.22 -6.71 13.82
C ALA A 73 9.62 -7.80 12.90
N PRO A 74 10.19 -9.02 12.80
CA PRO A 74 9.61 -10.08 11.95
C PRO A 74 8.20 -10.47 12.37
N PHE A 75 7.93 -10.53 13.68
CA PHE A 75 6.59 -10.88 14.19
C PHE A 75 5.57 -9.80 13.88
N MET A 76 5.95 -8.53 13.97
CA MET A 76 5.08 -7.40 13.67
C MET A 76 4.76 -7.34 12.17
N VAL A 77 5.74 -7.58 11.32
CA VAL A 77 5.54 -7.65 9.87
C VAL A 77 4.63 -8.83 9.51
N ALA A 78 4.88 -10.01 10.09
CA ALA A 78 4.03 -11.18 9.87
C ALA A 78 2.58 -10.92 10.30
N LYS A 79 2.37 -10.28 11.46
CA LYS A 79 1.04 -9.90 11.94
C LYS A 79 0.35 -8.95 10.96
N ALA A 80 1.06 -7.94 10.49
CA ALA A 80 0.52 -6.98 9.53
C ALA A 80 0.14 -7.65 8.20
N ILE A 81 0.96 -8.58 7.70
CA ILE A 81 0.66 -9.37 6.50
C ILE A 81 -0.61 -10.19 6.70
N LEU A 82 -0.76 -10.87 7.84
CA LEU A 82 -1.95 -11.68 8.13
C LEU A 82 -3.22 -10.81 8.24
N GLN A 83 -3.13 -9.64 8.84
CA GLN A 83 -4.24 -8.69 8.90
C GLN A 83 -4.62 -8.18 7.51
N ALA A 84 -3.64 -7.80 6.69
CA ALA A 84 -3.89 -7.37 5.32
C ALA A 84 -4.53 -8.49 4.49
N ARG A 85 -4.04 -9.72 4.63
CA ARG A 85 -4.60 -10.90 3.98
C ARG A 85 -6.07 -11.11 4.34
N LYS A 86 -6.41 -10.96 5.62
CA LYS A 86 -7.80 -11.07 6.09
C LYS A 86 -8.70 -10.02 5.45
N VAL A 87 -8.25 -8.76 5.42
CA VAL A 87 -9.00 -7.68 4.77
C VAL A 87 -9.19 -7.96 3.28
N MET A 88 -8.14 -8.40 2.58
CA MET A 88 -8.22 -8.71 1.15
C MET A 88 -9.15 -9.89 0.85
N LYS A 89 -9.21 -10.88 1.71
CA LYS A 89 -10.16 -12.00 1.58
C LYS A 89 -11.62 -11.55 1.73
N GLN A 90 -11.86 -10.56 2.59
CA GLN A 90 -13.20 -9.98 2.78
C GLN A 90 -13.58 -9.06 1.63
N GLU A 91 -12.68 -8.18 1.20
CA GLU A 91 -12.95 -7.16 0.18
C GLU A 91 -12.85 -7.69 -1.25
N LYS A 92 -12.07 -8.73 -1.47
CA LYS A 92 -11.87 -9.39 -2.78
C LYS A 92 -11.52 -8.41 -3.91
N PRO A 93 -10.46 -7.59 -3.75
CA PRO A 93 -10.08 -6.66 -4.81
C PRO A 93 -9.53 -7.42 -6.01
N ASN A 94 -9.73 -6.86 -7.20
CA ASN A 94 -9.17 -7.38 -8.44
C ASN A 94 -7.69 -7.02 -8.59
N VAL A 95 -7.27 -5.91 -7.96
CA VAL A 95 -5.92 -5.38 -8.07
C VAL A 95 -5.58 -4.56 -6.82
N LEU A 96 -4.32 -4.57 -6.44
CA LEU A 96 -3.76 -3.73 -5.37
C LEU A 96 -2.87 -2.66 -5.98
N LEU A 97 -3.07 -1.41 -5.59
CA LEU A 97 -2.18 -0.30 -5.91
C LEU A 97 -1.49 0.22 -4.65
N GLY A 98 -0.19 0.03 -4.57
CA GLY A 98 0.63 0.57 -3.47
C GLY A 98 1.24 1.91 -3.86
N MET A 99 0.96 2.92 -3.04
CA MET A 99 1.46 4.29 -3.25
C MET A 99 2.65 4.63 -2.36
N GLY A 100 2.94 3.80 -1.36
CA GLY A 100 4.05 3.99 -0.43
C GLY A 100 3.62 4.06 1.03
N GLY A 101 4.61 4.11 1.91
CA GLY A 101 4.42 4.07 3.35
C GLY A 101 4.57 2.66 3.95
N TYR A 102 4.64 2.58 5.27
CA TYR A 102 4.90 1.31 5.97
C TYR A 102 3.81 0.27 5.75
N VAL A 103 2.56 0.71 5.58
CA VAL A 103 1.41 -0.18 5.36
C VAL A 103 1.49 -0.90 4.01
N THR A 104 2.12 -0.29 3.02
CA THR A 104 2.19 -0.81 1.65
C THR A 104 3.04 -2.08 1.55
N GLY A 105 4.09 -2.21 2.35
CA GLY A 105 4.94 -3.41 2.35
C GLY A 105 4.18 -4.68 2.69
N PRO A 106 3.59 -4.77 3.89
CA PRO A 106 2.79 -5.94 4.28
C PRO A 106 1.61 -6.20 3.35
N ALA A 107 0.94 -5.13 2.88
CA ALA A 107 -0.19 -5.26 1.96
C ALA A 107 0.24 -5.85 0.61
N GLY A 108 1.36 -5.41 0.06
CA GLY A 108 1.90 -5.95 -1.19
C GLY A 108 2.25 -7.42 -1.10
N VAL A 109 2.87 -7.83 -0.01
CA VAL A 109 3.19 -9.24 0.24
C VAL A 109 1.91 -10.08 0.37
N ALA A 110 0.93 -9.61 1.13
CA ALA A 110 -0.35 -10.30 1.30
C ALA A 110 -1.06 -10.49 -0.04
N ALA A 111 -1.09 -9.45 -0.88
CA ALA A 111 -1.68 -9.53 -2.22
C ALA A 111 -0.98 -10.57 -3.09
N LYS A 112 0.36 -10.57 -3.07
CA LYS A 112 1.14 -11.58 -3.81
C LYS A 112 0.79 -13.00 -3.38
N LEU A 113 0.69 -13.24 -2.07
CA LEU A 113 0.33 -14.54 -1.53
C LEU A 113 -1.08 -15.00 -1.94
N LEU A 114 -2.00 -14.06 -2.15
CA LEU A 114 -3.37 -14.34 -2.59
C LEU A 114 -3.54 -14.36 -4.11
N GLY A 115 -2.48 -14.14 -4.86
CA GLY A 115 -2.55 -14.08 -6.32
C GLY A 115 -3.20 -12.80 -6.86
N ILE A 116 -3.31 -11.75 -6.06
CA ILE A 116 -3.84 -10.46 -6.48
C ILE A 116 -2.71 -9.68 -7.15
N PRO A 117 -2.91 -9.18 -8.39
CA PRO A 117 -1.89 -8.36 -9.04
C PRO A 117 -1.51 -7.13 -8.21
N VAL A 118 -0.22 -6.87 -8.09
CA VAL A 118 0.34 -5.75 -7.34
C VAL A 118 0.88 -4.71 -8.31
N LEU A 119 0.32 -3.52 -8.24
CA LEU A 119 0.82 -2.33 -8.92
C LEU A 119 1.46 -1.43 -7.87
N ILE A 120 2.59 -0.82 -8.18
CA ILE A 120 3.20 0.18 -7.31
C ILE A 120 3.46 1.46 -8.09
N HIS A 121 3.38 2.59 -7.40
CA HIS A 121 3.66 3.90 -7.96
C HIS A 121 4.58 4.67 -7.01
N GLU A 122 5.67 5.20 -7.58
CA GLU A 122 6.61 6.06 -6.85
C GLU A 122 6.43 7.51 -7.29
N GLN A 123 6.15 8.39 -6.33
CA GLN A 123 5.92 9.81 -6.57
C GLN A 123 7.20 10.65 -6.46
N ASN A 124 8.25 10.09 -5.84
CA ASN A 124 9.49 10.79 -5.57
C ASN A 124 10.56 10.49 -6.62
N ALA A 125 11.56 11.34 -6.70
CA ALA A 125 12.69 11.15 -7.61
C ALA A 125 13.57 9.94 -7.25
N VAL A 126 13.48 9.46 -6.01
CA VAL A 126 14.18 8.27 -5.53
C VAL A 126 13.18 7.35 -4.85
N ALA A 127 13.15 6.10 -5.28
CA ALA A 127 12.21 5.13 -4.73
C ALA A 127 12.50 4.85 -3.26
N GLY A 128 11.44 4.82 -2.45
CA GLY A 128 11.51 4.41 -1.07
C GLY A 128 11.83 2.92 -0.92
N MET A 129 12.30 2.54 0.26
CA MET A 129 12.70 1.15 0.54
C MET A 129 11.57 0.16 0.29
N THR A 130 10.35 0.48 0.72
CA THR A 130 9.18 -0.38 0.52
C THR A 130 8.92 -0.63 -0.97
N ASN A 131 8.90 0.43 -1.79
CA ASN A 131 8.69 0.30 -3.23
C ASN A 131 9.84 -0.45 -3.91
N LYS A 132 11.08 -0.26 -3.48
CA LYS A 132 12.21 -1.04 -3.99
C LYS A 132 12.04 -2.54 -3.73
N LEU A 133 11.58 -2.91 -2.54
CA LEU A 133 11.34 -4.31 -2.20
C LEU A 133 10.17 -4.89 -3.00
N LEU A 134 9.06 -4.16 -3.10
CA LEU A 134 7.88 -4.61 -3.85
C LEU A 134 8.14 -4.69 -5.35
N SER A 135 9.01 -3.85 -5.89
CA SER A 135 9.35 -3.86 -7.33
C SER A 135 9.90 -5.20 -7.81
N LYS A 136 10.43 -6.01 -6.89
CA LYS A 136 10.97 -7.33 -7.22
C LYS A 136 9.90 -8.34 -7.66
N PHE A 137 8.64 -8.12 -7.27
CA PHE A 137 7.54 -9.03 -7.62
C PHE A 137 6.26 -8.32 -8.07
N ALA A 138 6.25 -7.00 -8.13
CA ALA A 138 5.10 -6.26 -8.62
C ALA A 138 4.82 -6.58 -10.08
N THR A 139 3.55 -6.61 -10.44
CA THR A 139 3.11 -6.83 -11.82
C THR A 139 3.43 -5.62 -12.69
N VAL A 140 3.23 -4.42 -12.14
CA VAL A 140 3.54 -3.15 -12.82
C VAL A 140 4.20 -2.21 -11.83
N VAL A 141 5.28 -1.57 -12.26
CA VAL A 141 6.00 -0.55 -11.51
C VAL A 141 5.90 0.77 -12.28
N MET A 142 5.33 1.78 -11.64
CA MET A 142 5.12 3.10 -12.23
C MET A 142 5.97 4.14 -11.48
N GLU A 143 6.56 5.06 -12.20
CA GLU A 143 7.34 6.15 -11.63
C GLU A 143 6.92 7.50 -12.19
N ALA A 144 6.81 8.50 -11.33
CA ALA A 144 6.53 9.87 -11.75
C ALA A 144 7.78 10.54 -12.37
N PHE A 145 8.96 10.14 -11.93
CA PHE A 145 10.24 10.67 -12.41
C PHE A 145 11.09 9.53 -12.94
N PRO A 146 11.52 9.58 -14.21
CA PRO A 146 12.39 8.55 -14.78
C PRO A 146 13.65 8.34 -13.95
N GLY A 147 14.00 7.08 -13.70
CA GLY A 147 15.19 6.74 -12.94
C GLY A 147 15.00 6.70 -11.42
N SER A 148 13.75 6.75 -10.93
CA SER A 148 13.47 6.65 -9.48
C SER A 148 13.89 5.32 -8.89
N PHE A 149 13.81 4.24 -9.66
CA PHE A 149 14.18 2.90 -9.24
C PHE A 149 15.61 2.54 -9.64
N PRO A 150 16.22 1.56 -8.93
CA PRO A 150 17.54 1.06 -9.33
C PRO A 150 17.55 0.51 -10.75
N VAL A 151 18.73 0.50 -11.37
CA VAL A 151 18.96 -0.10 -12.69
C VAL A 151 18.51 -1.57 -12.67
N GLY A 152 17.78 -1.98 -13.71
CA GLY A 152 17.27 -3.34 -13.84
C GLY A 152 15.80 -3.50 -13.43
N VAL A 153 15.20 -2.50 -12.76
CA VAL A 153 13.75 -2.49 -12.51
C VAL A 153 13.05 -1.97 -13.77
N LYS A 154 12.15 -2.77 -14.29
CA LYS A 154 11.33 -2.36 -15.43
C LYS A 154 10.16 -1.50 -14.95
N THR A 155 10.14 -0.25 -15.34
CA THR A 155 9.11 0.73 -15.00
C THR A 155 8.25 1.09 -16.21
#